data_6be37c6b831d74cf4fae1ffae784e721
#
_entry.id   6be37c6b831d74cf4fae1ffae784e721
#
_cell.length_a   1.000
_cell.length_b   1.000
_cell.length_c   1.000
_cell.angle_alpha   90.00
_cell.angle_beta   90.00
_cell.angle_gamma   90.00
#
_symmetry.space_group_name_H-M   'P 1'
#
loop_
_entity.id
_entity.type
_entity.pdbx_description
1 polymer ?
#
loop_
_entity_poly.entity_id
_entity_poly.type
_entity_poly.pdbx_seq_one_letter_code
_entity_poly.pdbx_strand_id
1 'polypeptide(L)'
;DKLMPQEAWLGNGGNRIELLRNSGNGMYLVDQKGRTARVAGQSAEVENSFAKEGPGRVVLKRSGYYVTDDGEKLARAESWFYFAAGTPLIRITHSIIFTRDTNEVWFRDYGMEFKTPEAPRDVYCALGSQDNHRVKRVETNGREVYMVQEDYPHFLERTYKATVGISDKGKDAPVENAETADDWAHGNYGNHGITIAMPWLAERFPKEISFGPQGARAVLWSGRSGKELDFRAKTIAKDYMKSWAGIILKNPSDKDLDNVKSNAQGAARTHDIWFIPQAGGYREEVVKKMAQRASNPPLLLADT
;
A
#
# COMPACT_ATOMS: atom_id res chain seq x y z
N ASP A 1 -12.44 -11.28 4.60
CA ASP A 1 -12.43 -9.84 4.90
C ASP A 1 -13.52 -9.13 4.10
N LYS A 2 -14.50 -8.53 4.78
CA LYS A 2 -15.67 -7.89 4.14
C LYS A 2 -15.39 -6.46 3.64
N LEU A 3 -14.21 -5.90 3.89
CA LEU A 3 -13.85 -4.57 3.41
C LEU A 3 -13.29 -4.54 1.98
N MET A 4 -12.94 -5.68 1.41
CA MET A 4 -12.43 -5.77 0.04
C MET A 4 -13.40 -6.52 -0.86
N PRO A 5 -13.46 -6.22 -2.16
CA PRO A 5 -14.08 -7.09 -3.13
C PRO A 5 -13.48 -8.49 -3.04
N GLN A 6 -14.33 -9.51 -2.92
CA GLN A 6 -13.85 -10.89 -2.78
C GLN A 6 -13.61 -11.54 -4.14
N GLU A 7 -14.32 -11.07 -5.15
CA GLU A 7 -14.24 -11.56 -6.52
C GLU A 7 -14.18 -10.39 -7.50
N ALA A 8 -13.42 -10.53 -8.55
CA ALA A 8 -13.39 -9.60 -9.68
C ALA A 8 -13.08 -10.33 -10.98
N TRP A 9 -13.70 -9.90 -12.05
CA TRP A 9 -13.50 -10.45 -13.40
C TRP A 9 -13.26 -9.34 -14.40
N LEU A 10 -12.41 -9.65 -15.39
CA LEU A 10 -12.16 -8.82 -16.56
C LEU A 10 -12.84 -9.46 -17.79
N GLY A 11 -13.58 -8.67 -18.58
CA GLY A 11 -14.21 -9.09 -19.82
C GLY A 11 -15.72 -9.01 -19.82
N ASN A 12 -16.34 -9.34 -20.97
CA ASN A 12 -17.78 -9.30 -21.19
C ASN A 12 -18.31 -10.68 -21.57
N GLY A 13 -19.51 -11.04 -21.08
CA GLY A 13 -20.22 -12.27 -21.48
C GLY A 13 -19.45 -13.55 -21.15
N GLY A 14 -19.28 -14.42 -22.15
CA GLY A 14 -18.66 -15.74 -21.98
C GLY A 14 -17.14 -15.77 -21.78
N ASN A 15 -16.43 -14.67 -22.08
CA ASN A 15 -14.97 -14.57 -21.95
C ASN A 15 -14.59 -13.73 -20.74
N ARG A 16 -14.77 -14.30 -19.53
CA ARG A 16 -14.38 -13.66 -18.29
C ARG A 16 -13.07 -14.24 -17.79
N ILE A 17 -12.15 -13.36 -17.38
CA ILE A 17 -10.90 -13.70 -16.71
C ILE A 17 -11.08 -13.38 -15.23
N GLU A 18 -10.93 -14.37 -14.37
CA GLU A 18 -10.95 -14.16 -12.93
C GLU A 18 -9.68 -13.42 -12.52
N LEU A 19 -9.84 -12.30 -11.83
CA LEU A 19 -8.74 -11.47 -11.34
C LEU A 19 -8.48 -11.69 -9.86
N LEU A 20 -9.54 -11.88 -9.08
CA LEU A 20 -9.46 -12.06 -7.63
C LEU A 20 -10.25 -13.31 -7.21
N ARG A 21 -9.64 -14.11 -6.34
CA ARG A 21 -10.28 -15.28 -5.72
C ARG A 21 -11.23 -14.86 -4.61
N ASN A 22 -12.28 -15.66 -4.40
CA ASN A 22 -13.30 -15.48 -3.36
C ASN A 22 -12.79 -15.77 -1.93
N SER A 23 -11.54 -15.53 -1.62
CA SER A 23 -11.06 -15.68 -0.24
C SER A 23 -9.74 -14.96 0.02
N GLY A 24 -9.63 -14.34 1.18
CA GLY A 24 -8.37 -13.79 1.66
C GLY A 24 -7.96 -12.45 1.08
N ASN A 25 -8.80 -11.82 0.24
CA ASN A 25 -8.61 -10.41 -0.12
C ASN A 25 -8.90 -9.55 1.11
N GLY A 26 -8.03 -8.58 1.41
CA GLY A 26 -8.31 -7.75 2.53
C GLY A 26 -7.20 -6.87 3.02
N MET A 27 -7.56 -6.10 4.01
CA MET A 27 -6.66 -5.22 4.72
C MET A 27 -6.10 -5.93 5.92
N TYR A 28 -4.80 -5.80 6.11
CA TYR A 28 -4.09 -6.36 7.23
C TYR A 28 -3.23 -5.30 7.92
N LEU A 29 -2.91 -5.55 9.17
CA LEU A 29 -2.10 -4.74 10.04
C LEU A 29 -1.28 -5.66 10.95
N VAL A 30 0.01 -5.42 11.07
CA VAL A 30 0.91 -6.16 11.97
C VAL A 30 1.36 -5.23 13.08
N ASP A 31 1.11 -5.60 14.33
CA ASP A 31 1.49 -4.80 15.49
C ASP A 31 2.96 -5.04 15.89
N GLN A 32 3.42 -4.30 16.91
CA GLN A 32 4.77 -4.41 17.46
C GLN A 32 5.10 -5.78 18.04
N LYS A 33 4.07 -6.57 18.41
CA LYS A 33 4.21 -7.94 18.94
C LYS A 33 4.26 -8.98 17.82
N GLY A 34 4.10 -8.55 16.54
CA GLY A 34 4.04 -9.44 15.39
C GLY A 34 2.66 -10.10 15.20
N ARG A 35 1.62 -9.67 15.91
CA ARG A 35 0.26 -10.18 15.71
C ARG A 35 -0.33 -9.54 14.46
N THR A 36 -0.96 -10.35 13.63
CA THR A 36 -1.69 -9.86 12.47
C THR A 36 -3.14 -9.60 12.84
N ALA A 37 -3.60 -8.37 12.60
CA ALA A 37 -5.00 -8.00 12.67
C ALA A 37 -5.56 -7.82 11.26
N ARG A 38 -6.80 -8.24 11.06
CA ARG A 38 -7.51 -8.10 9.79
C ARG A 38 -8.83 -7.39 10.03
N VAL A 39 -9.37 -6.77 9.00
CA VAL A 39 -10.73 -6.25 9.09
C VAL A 39 -11.66 -7.43 8.93
N ALA A 40 -12.01 -8.03 10.07
CA ALA A 40 -12.66 -9.33 10.14
C ALA A 40 -14.08 -9.31 9.62
N GLY A 41 -14.38 -10.32 8.83
CA GLY A 41 -15.72 -10.57 8.30
C GLY A 41 -16.79 -10.95 9.30
N GLN A 42 -16.44 -11.23 10.54
CA GLN A 42 -17.39 -11.66 11.60
C GLN A 42 -17.70 -10.59 12.64
N SER A 43 -16.95 -9.48 12.68
CA SER A 43 -17.34 -8.40 13.57
C SER A 43 -18.60 -7.73 13.03
N ALA A 44 -19.61 -7.59 13.87
CA ALA A 44 -20.89 -6.93 13.58
C ALA A 44 -20.75 -5.42 13.24
N GLU A 45 -19.50 -4.93 13.08
CA GLU A 45 -19.16 -3.52 12.97
C GLU A 45 -18.59 -3.12 11.60
N VAL A 46 -18.75 -3.96 10.56
CA VAL A 46 -18.44 -3.54 9.19
C VAL A 46 -19.65 -2.80 8.62
N GLU A 47 -19.49 -1.50 8.45
CA GLU A 47 -20.47 -0.64 7.81
C GLU A 47 -20.18 -0.54 6.31
N ASN A 48 -21.22 -0.75 5.50
CA ASN A 48 -21.17 -0.56 4.06
C ASN A 48 -22.23 0.47 3.66
N SER A 49 -21.83 1.45 2.87
CA SER A 49 -22.75 2.44 2.32
C SER A 49 -22.35 2.85 0.91
N PHE A 50 -23.34 3.08 0.07
CA PHE A 50 -23.11 3.73 -1.21
C PHE A 50 -23.05 5.25 -0.98
N ALA A 51 -21.86 5.82 -1.11
CA ALA A 51 -21.67 7.27 -0.99
C ALA A 51 -22.14 8.00 -2.26
N LYS A 52 -22.07 7.32 -3.40
CA LYS A 52 -22.62 7.81 -4.68
C LYS A 52 -23.01 6.63 -5.56
N GLU A 53 -24.18 6.71 -6.16
CA GLU A 53 -24.66 5.75 -7.13
C GLU A 53 -25.19 6.50 -8.36
N GLY A 54 -24.85 6.05 -9.55
CA GLY A 54 -25.30 6.64 -10.82
C GLY A 54 -24.74 5.89 -12.00
N PRO A 55 -25.25 6.14 -13.23
CA PRO A 55 -24.91 5.36 -14.41
C PRO A 55 -23.43 5.47 -14.83
N GLY A 56 -22.78 6.56 -14.49
CA GLY A 56 -21.35 6.79 -14.84
C GLY A 56 -20.36 6.41 -13.75
N ARG A 57 -20.81 6.31 -12.48
CA ARG A 57 -19.90 6.07 -11.34
C ARG A 57 -20.63 5.52 -10.13
N VAL A 58 -19.97 4.56 -9.46
CA VAL A 58 -20.36 4.07 -8.13
C VAL A 58 -19.22 4.33 -7.16
N VAL A 59 -19.55 4.81 -5.97
CA VAL A 59 -18.61 4.98 -4.86
C VAL A 59 -19.15 4.21 -3.66
N LEU A 60 -18.42 3.18 -3.27
CA LEU A 60 -18.72 2.36 -2.10
C LEU A 60 -17.80 2.78 -0.95
N LYS A 61 -18.40 3.20 0.16
CA LYS A 61 -17.70 3.41 1.43
C LYS A 61 -17.82 2.18 2.30
N ARG A 62 -16.70 1.78 2.90
CA ARG A 62 -16.65 0.68 3.87
C ARG A 62 -15.80 1.07 5.07
N SER A 63 -16.25 0.74 6.28
CA SER A 63 -15.51 0.97 7.51
C SER A 63 -15.62 -0.21 8.46
N GLY A 64 -14.61 -0.38 9.31
CA GLY A 64 -14.53 -1.46 10.29
C GLY A 64 -13.27 -1.34 11.13
N TYR A 65 -12.96 -2.36 11.93
CA TYR A 65 -11.77 -2.40 12.77
C TYR A 65 -10.81 -3.49 12.30
N TYR A 66 -9.51 -3.21 12.44
CA TYR A 66 -8.49 -4.24 12.42
C TYR A 66 -8.55 -5.01 13.73
N VAL A 67 -8.90 -6.29 13.64
CA VAL A 67 -9.12 -7.17 14.81
C VAL A 67 -8.13 -8.32 14.73
N THR A 68 -7.44 -8.58 15.82
CA THR A 68 -6.54 -9.73 15.99
C THR A 68 -7.34 -11.01 16.18
N ASP A 69 -6.70 -12.17 16.07
CA ASP A 69 -7.36 -13.47 16.25
C ASP A 69 -7.94 -13.65 17.67
N ASP A 70 -7.36 -12.98 18.68
CA ASP A 70 -7.86 -12.94 20.06
C ASP A 70 -8.94 -11.88 20.29
N GLY A 71 -9.39 -11.19 19.23
CA GLY A 71 -10.51 -10.25 19.28
C GLY A 71 -10.14 -8.81 19.67
N GLU A 72 -8.86 -8.48 19.81
CA GLU A 72 -8.43 -7.12 20.14
C GLU A 72 -8.54 -6.18 18.92
N LYS A 73 -9.21 -5.04 19.10
CA LYS A 73 -9.31 -3.97 18.10
C LYS A 73 -8.07 -3.06 18.18
N LEU A 74 -7.26 -3.03 17.14
CA LEU A 74 -6.02 -2.25 17.12
C LEU A 74 -6.17 -0.87 16.50
N ALA A 75 -6.92 -0.76 15.40
CA ALA A 75 -7.14 0.48 14.67
C ALA A 75 -8.45 0.41 13.90
N ARG A 76 -9.02 1.54 13.52
CA ARG A 76 -10.17 1.61 12.61
C ARG A 76 -9.68 1.74 11.17
N ALA A 77 -10.36 1.05 10.26
CA ALA A 77 -10.17 1.14 8.82
C ALA A 77 -11.34 1.86 8.18
N GLU A 78 -11.07 2.76 7.26
CA GLU A 78 -12.08 3.35 6.39
C GLU A 78 -11.59 3.30 4.95
N SER A 79 -12.42 2.81 4.03
CA SER A 79 -12.06 2.65 2.62
C SER A 79 -13.16 3.09 1.69
N TRP A 80 -12.77 3.77 0.64
CA TRP A 80 -13.63 4.25 -0.42
C TRP A 80 -13.19 3.61 -1.73
N PHE A 81 -14.10 2.90 -2.38
CA PHE A 81 -13.87 2.24 -3.66
C PHE A 81 -14.59 3.01 -4.75
N TYR A 82 -13.85 3.46 -5.73
CA TYR A 82 -14.39 4.24 -6.86
C TYR A 82 -14.37 3.39 -8.11
N PHE A 83 -15.53 3.16 -8.67
CA PHE A 83 -15.75 2.46 -9.92
C PHE A 83 -16.35 3.43 -10.94
N ALA A 84 -15.77 3.51 -12.12
CA ALA A 84 -16.30 4.33 -13.22
C ALA A 84 -16.69 3.44 -14.40
N ALA A 85 -17.81 3.76 -15.02
CA ALA A 85 -18.29 3.03 -16.19
C ALA A 85 -17.31 3.18 -17.36
N GLY A 86 -17.15 2.11 -18.16
CA GLY A 86 -16.30 2.10 -19.35
C GLY A 86 -14.79 2.04 -19.07
N THR A 87 -14.37 1.88 -17.81
CA THR A 87 -12.95 1.71 -17.46
C THR A 87 -12.77 0.59 -16.43
N PRO A 88 -11.70 -0.22 -16.55
CA PRO A 88 -11.37 -1.22 -15.55
C PRO A 88 -10.63 -0.62 -14.33
N LEU A 89 -10.38 0.68 -14.31
CA LEU A 89 -9.63 1.33 -13.24
C LEU A 89 -10.43 1.36 -11.94
N ILE A 90 -9.87 0.83 -10.88
CA ILE A 90 -10.44 0.88 -9.53
C ILE A 90 -9.53 1.72 -8.66
N ARG A 91 -10.02 2.88 -8.19
CA ARG A 91 -9.33 3.65 -7.17
C ARG A 91 -9.82 3.24 -5.80
N ILE A 92 -8.90 3.08 -4.87
CA ILE A 92 -9.17 2.77 -3.48
C ILE A 92 -8.49 3.85 -2.63
N THR A 93 -9.28 4.64 -1.91
CA THR A 93 -8.75 5.53 -0.87
C THR A 93 -8.91 4.82 0.46
N HIS A 94 -7.81 4.57 1.14
CA HIS A 94 -7.80 3.86 2.42
C HIS A 94 -7.21 4.72 3.53
N SER A 95 -7.91 4.77 4.66
CA SER A 95 -7.48 5.44 5.89
C SER A 95 -7.36 4.42 7.02
N ILE A 96 -6.23 4.46 7.71
CA ILE A 96 -6.07 3.88 9.04
C ILE A 96 -6.23 5.00 10.07
N ILE A 97 -7.02 4.75 11.12
CA ILE A 97 -7.28 5.68 12.22
C ILE A 97 -6.85 5.02 13.50
N PHE A 98 -5.93 5.64 14.25
CA PHE A 98 -5.40 5.11 15.48
C PHE A 98 -6.44 5.24 16.60
N THR A 99 -6.95 4.11 17.10
CA THR A 99 -8.00 4.08 18.13
C THR A 99 -7.48 3.65 19.49
N ARG A 100 -6.21 3.26 19.57
CA ARG A 100 -5.52 2.88 20.81
C ARG A 100 -4.53 3.96 21.22
N ASP A 101 -4.11 3.95 22.46
CA ASP A 101 -2.99 4.77 22.92
C ASP A 101 -1.73 4.40 22.13
N THR A 102 -1.19 5.36 21.40
CA THR A 102 -0.02 5.12 20.54
C THR A 102 1.28 4.95 21.34
N ASN A 103 1.27 5.20 22.65
CA ASN A 103 2.38 4.83 23.51
C ASN A 103 2.40 3.34 23.87
N GLU A 104 1.27 2.64 23.71
CA GLU A 104 1.12 1.22 24.01
C GLU A 104 1.09 0.35 22.76
N VAL A 105 0.55 0.88 21.65
CA VAL A 105 0.34 0.14 20.40
C VAL A 105 0.90 0.90 19.21
N TRP A 106 1.81 0.26 18.48
CA TRP A 106 2.35 0.75 17.20
C TRP A 106 2.49 -0.39 16.21
N PHE A 107 2.85 -0.10 14.98
CA PHE A 107 2.72 -1.06 13.88
C PHE A 107 4.02 -1.25 13.12
N ARG A 108 4.20 -2.47 12.56
CA ARG A 108 5.39 -2.84 11.78
C ARG A 108 5.10 -2.93 10.30
N ASP A 109 3.88 -3.34 9.95
CA ASP A 109 3.48 -3.55 8.56
C ASP A 109 1.98 -3.34 8.43
N TYR A 110 1.52 -2.72 7.35
CA TYR A 110 0.11 -2.73 6.99
C TYR A 110 -0.11 -2.48 5.50
N GLY A 111 -1.19 -3.03 4.97
CA GLY A 111 -1.50 -2.91 3.56
C GLY A 111 -2.76 -3.63 3.14
N MET A 112 -2.86 -3.86 1.83
CA MET A 112 -3.93 -4.60 1.19
C MET A 112 -3.39 -5.81 0.46
N GLU A 113 -4.09 -6.92 0.56
CA GLU A 113 -3.85 -8.16 -0.17
C GLU A 113 -4.93 -8.39 -1.21
N PHE A 114 -4.51 -8.73 -2.42
CA PHE A 114 -5.34 -9.08 -3.57
C PHE A 114 -4.98 -10.51 -3.97
N LYS A 115 -5.80 -11.48 -3.57
CA LYS A 115 -5.55 -12.89 -3.89
C LYS A 115 -5.93 -13.16 -5.33
N THR A 116 -4.96 -13.54 -6.14
CA THR A 116 -5.16 -13.89 -7.55
C THR A 116 -5.32 -15.39 -7.72
N PRO A 117 -6.02 -15.88 -8.75
CA PRO A 117 -6.19 -17.31 -9.03
C PRO A 117 -4.86 -18.04 -9.28
N GLU A 118 -3.92 -17.36 -9.88
CA GLU A 118 -2.59 -17.86 -10.24
C GLU A 118 -1.49 -16.87 -9.87
N ALA A 119 -0.25 -17.33 -9.85
CA ALA A 119 0.92 -16.48 -9.71
C ALA A 119 1.25 -15.80 -11.05
N PRO A 120 1.75 -14.56 -11.06
CA PRO A 120 2.25 -13.96 -12.28
C PRO A 120 3.51 -14.68 -12.77
N ARG A 121 3.71 -14.69 -14.08
CA ARG A 121 4.94 -15.22 -14.72
C ARG A 121 6.11 -14.28 -14.48
N ASP A 122 5.85 -13.00 -14.71
CA ASP A 122 6.81 -11.90 -14.58
C ASP A 122 6.20 -10.77 -13.79
N VAL A 123 7.07 -10.01 -13.14
CA VAL A 123 6.73 -8.72 -12.53
C VAL A 123 7.60 -7.63 -13.16
N TYR A 124 6.98 -6.53 -13.51
CA TYR A 124 7.63 -5.34 -14.03
C TYR A 124 7.55 -4.25 -12.98
N CYS A 125 8.69 -3.86 -12.46
CA CYS A 125 8.83 -2.87 -11.41
C CYS A 125 9.34 -1.55 -12.01
N ALA A 126 8.60 -0.48 -11.82
CA ALA A 126 9.00 0.84 -12.27
C ALA A 126 9.97 1.48 -11.26
N LEU A 127 11.09 1.97 -11.75
CA LEU A 127 12.15 2.59 -10.97
C LEU A 127 12.49 3.96 -11.52
N GLY A 128 12.91 4.85 -10.63
CA GLY A 128 13.32 6.20 -10.99
C GLY A 128 12.17 7.21 -11.00
N SER A 129 12.51 8.46 -11.29
CA SER A 129 11.56 9.56 -11.47
C SER A 129 11.09 9.67 -12.92
N GLN A 130 10.18 10.62 -13.19
CA GLN A 130 9.69 10.91 -14.55
C GLN A 130 10.82 11.17 -15.56
N ASP A 131 11.94 11.75 -15.13
CA ASP A 131 13.09 12.09 -16.00
C ASP A 131 14.08 10.93 -16.17
N ASN A 132 14.06 9.94 -15.27
CA ASN A 132 14.94 8.78 -15.28
C ASN A 132 14.17 7.47 -15.05
N HIS A 133 13.09 7.34 -15.77
CA HIS A 133 12.20 6.17 -15.69
C HIS A 133 12.83 4.96 -16.37
N ARG A 134 12.86 3.84 -15.66
CA ARG A 134 13.22 2.53 -16.19
C ARG A 134 12.32 1.45 -15.58
N VAL A 135 12.20 0.34 -16.28
CA VAL A 135 11.40 -0.80 -15.82
C VAL A 135 12.28 -2.02 -15.68
N LYS A 136 12.27 -2.60 -14.48
CA LYS A 136 12.93 -3.88 -14.20
C LYS A 136 11.95 -5.01 -14.34
N ARG A 137 12.19 -5.94 -15.28
CA ARG A 137 11.49 -7.22 -15.38
C ARG A 137 12.15 -8.26 -14.49
N VAL A 138 11.36 -8.99 -13.72
CA VAL A 138 11.79 -10.10 -12.88
C VAL A 138 10.86 -11.29 -13.08
N GLU A 139 11.39 -12.45 -13.41
CA GLU A 139 10.65 -13.72 -13.47
C GLU A 139 10.38 -14.23 -12.07
N THR A 140 9.13 -14.56 -11.76
CA THR A 140 8.75 -14.99 -10.42
C THR A 140 9.26 -16.39 -10.09
N ASN A 141 9.17 -17.32 -11.05
CA ASN A 141 9.51 -18.72 -10.83
C ASN A 141 8.88 -19.30 -9.55
N GLY A 142 7.60 -18.93 -9.29
CA GLY A 142 6.86 -19.35 -8.10
C GLY A 142 7.25 -18.63 -6.80
N ARG A 143 8.05 -17.56 -6.87
CA ARG A 143 8.46 -16.74 -5.71
C ARG A 143 7.75 -15.39 -5.72
N GLU A 144 7.78 -14.69 -4.61
CA GLU A 144 7.33 -13.31 -4.52
C GLU A 144 8.39 -12.37 -5.07
N VAL A 145 7.98 -11.43 -5.92
CA VAL A 145 8.79 -10.28 -6.35
C VAL A 145 8.22 -9.05 -5.69
N TYR A 146 9.10 -8.23 -5.10
CA TYR A 146 8.72 -6.99 -4.44
C TYR A 146 9.52 -5.80 -4.96
N MET A 147 8.90 -4.64 -4.91
CA MET A 147 9.52 -3.33 -5.09
C MET A 147 9.20 -2.49 -3.85
N VAL A 148 10.22 -2.09 -3.12
CA VAL A 148 10.08 -1.33 -1.89
C VAL A 148 10.86 -0.03 -1.94
N GLN A 149 10.26 1.07 -1.50
CA GLN A 149 10.98 2.29 -1.12
C GLN A 149 11.20 2.24 0.38
N GLU A 150 12.45 2.06 0.80
CA GLU A 150 12.80 1.82 2.20
C GLU A 150 13.00 3.11 2.99
N ASP A 151 13.55 4.13 2.34
CA ASP A 151 13.91 5.38 2.99
C ASP A 151 13.72 6.59 2.08
N TYR A 152 13.65 7.76 2.73
CA TYR A 152 13.61 9.07 2.10
C TYR A 152 15.01 9.70 2.16
N PRO A 153 15.41 10.53 1.19
CA PRO A 153 16.68 11.22 1.30
C PRO A 153 16.69 12.07 2.55
N HIS A 154 17.68 11.87 3.35
CA HIS A 154 18.02 12.90 4.32
C HIS A 154 18.23 14.21 3.54
N PHE A 155 17.65 15.31 3.99
CA PHE A 155 17.68 16.62 3.32
C PHE A 155 19.09 17.03 2.80
N LEU A 156 20.16 16.53 3.42
CA LEU A 156 21.54 16.79 3.03
C LEU A 156 22.15 15.71 2.11
N GLU A 157 21.67 14.47 2.13
CA GLU A 157 22.33 13.35 1.46
C GLU A 157 21.66 12.94 0.13
N ARG A 158 20.41 13.31 -0.09
CA ARG A 158 19.60 13.04 -1.31
C ARG A 158 19.67 11.60 -1.80
N THR A 159 19.86 10.65 -0.92
CA THR A 159 19.95 9.22 -1.25
C THR A 159 18.64 8.53 -0.91
N TYR A 160 17.81 8.32 -1.92
CA TYR A 160 16.67 7.40 -1.81
C TYR A 160 17.19 5.97 -1.83
N LYS A 161 16.49 5.10 -1.17
CA LYS A 161 16.81 3.69 -1.21
C LYS A 161 15.57 2.92 -1.64
N ALA A 162 15.57 2.48 -2.89
CA ALA A 162 14.59 1.59 -3.43
C ALA A 162 15.24 0.25 -3.78
N THR A 163 14.54 -0.84 -3.52
CA THR A 163 15.01 -2.19 -3.83
C THR A 163 13.92 -2.95 -4.58
N VAL A 164 14.29 -3.58 -5.70
CA VAL A 164 13.54 -4.67 -6.30
C VAL A 164 14.21 -5.97 -5.86
N GLY A 165 13.44 -6.90 -5.33
CA GLY A 165 13.95 -8.16 -4.84
C GLY A 165 12.99 -9.32 -5.01
N ILE A 166 13.48 -10.50 -4.68
CA ILE A 166 12.74 -11.75 -4.66
C ILE A 166 12.70 -12.25 -3.23
N SER A 167 11.52 -12.69 -2.79
CA SER A 167 11.34 -13.36 -1.50
C SER A 167 10.96 -14.82 -1.72
N ASP A 168 11.74 -15.72 -1.14
CA ASP A 168 11.47 -17.15 -1.12
C ASP A 168 11.34 -17.61 0.33
N LYS A 169 10.13 -18.02 0.73
CA LYS A 169 9.83 -18.48 2.11
C LYS A 169 10.33 -17.53 3.19
N GLY A 170 10.18 -16.21 2.95
CA GLY A 170 10.57 -15.15 3.88
C GLY A 170 12.08 -14.82 3.87
N LYS A 171 12.84 -15.38 2.91
CA LYS A 171 14.24 -14.98 2.68
C LYS A 171 14.29 -14.02 1.50
N ASP A 172 14.64 -12.79 1.78
CA ASP A 172 14.72 -11.73 0.79
C ASP A 172 16.10 -11.69 0.13
N ALA A 173 16.12 -11.55 -1.20
CA ALA A 173 17.30 -11.36 -1.99
C ALA A 173 17.12 -10.16 -2.94
N PRO A 174 17.95 -9.12 -2.83
CA PRO A 174 17.88 -7.99 -3.74
C PRO A 174 18.30 -8.42 -5.15
N VAL A 175 17.58 -7.92 -6.15
CA VAL A 175 17.85 -8.11 -7.58
C VAL A 175 18.41 -6.82 -8.18
N GLU A 176 17.86 -5.68 -7.77
CA GLU A 176 18.27 -4.37 -8.22
C GLU A 176 18.01 -3.31 -7.16
N ASN A 177 18.96 -2.41 -7.00
CA ASN A 177 18.82 -1.22 -6.17
C ASN A 177 18.71 0.03 -7.05
N ALA A 178 17.91 0.99 -6.60
CA ALA A 178 17.71 2.28 -7.25
C ALA A 178 17.64 3.40 -6.21
N GLU A 179 17.75 4.63 -6.66
CA GLU A 179 17.54 5.79 -5.81
C GLU A 179 16.06 5.90 -5.41
N THR A 180 15.16 5.71 -6.38
CA THR A 180 13.72 5.80 -6.18
C THR A 180 12.98 4.63 -6.83
N ALA A 181 11.93 4.17 -6.18
CA ALA A 181 10.84 3.44 -6.83
C ALA A 181 9.88 4.45 -7.46
N ASP A 182 9.39 4.16 -8.67
CA ASP A 182 8.27 4.87 -9.24
C ASP A 182 6.96 4.32 -8.64
N ASP A 183 5.85 4.94 -8.97
CA ASP A 183 4.56 4.73 -8.32
C ASP A 183 3.89 3.38 -8.61
N TRP A 184 4.46 2.49 -9.45
CA TRP A 184 3.75 1.30 -9.91
C TRP A 184 4.62 0.05 -10.10
N ALA A 185 3.96 -1.10 -9.97
CA ALA A 185 4.46 -2.38 -10.46
C ALA A 185 3.33 -3.17 -11.12
N HIS A 186 3.68 -4.07 -12.04
CA HIS A 186 2.76 -4.84 -12.88
C HIS A 186 3.06 -6.33 -12.84
N GLY A 187 2.09 -7.13 -12.46
CA GLY A 187 2.12 -8.58 -12.57
C GLY A 187 1.55 -9.05 -13.91
N ASN A 188 2.33 -9.79 -14.68
CA ASN A 188 1.93 -10.38 -15.96
C ASN A 188 1.55 -11.85 -15.78
N TYR A 189 0.30 -12.20 -16.08
CA TYR A 189 -0.25 -13.56 -15.99
C TYR A 189 -0.34 -14.25 -17.38
N GLY A 190 0.19 -13.60 -18.41
CA GLY A 190 0.20 -14.08 -19.78
C GLY A 190 -0.95 -13.56 -20.62
N ASN A 191 -2.19 -13.96 -20.35
CA ASN A 191 -3.39 -13.49 -21.07
C ASN A 191 -4.03 -12.24 -20.46
N HIS A 192 -3.57 -11.82 -19.29
CA HIS A 192 -3.98 -10.60 -18.61
C HIS A 192 -2.85 -10.07 -17.73
N GLY A 193 -3.03 -8.89 -17.19
CA GLY A 193 -2.13 -8.28 -16.23
C GLY A 193 -2.86 -7.48 -15.17
N ILE A 194 -2.19 -7.25 -14.06
CA ILE A 194 -2.67 -6.41 -12.95
C ILE A 194 -1.56 -5.42 -12.61
N THR A 195 -1.87 -4.14 -12.69
CA THR A 195 -0.99 -3.09 -12.18
C THR A 195 -1.53 -2.59 -10.84
N ILE A 196 -0.65 -2.53 -9.85
CA ILE A 196 -0.88 -1.76 -8.64
C ILE A 196 -0.12 -0.45 -8.79
N ALA A 197 -0.83 0.68 -8.60
CA ALA A 197 -0.18 1.98 -8.54
C ALA A 197 -0.51 2.67 -7.22
N MET A 198 0.51 3.25 -6.60
CA MET A 198 0.39 3.99 -5.35
C MET A 198 1.04 5.37 -5.52
N PRO A 199 0.25 6.42 -5.79
CA PRO A 199 0.75 7.78 -5.94
C PRO A 199 1.66 8.20 -4.78
N TRP A 200 2.76 8.85 -5.12
CA TRP A 200 3.76 9.31 -4.15
C TRP A 200 4.39 8.17 -3.35
N LEU A 201 4.68 7.04 -4.03
CA LEU A 201 5.26 5.86 -3.37
C LEU A 201 6.59 6.21 -2.70
N ALA A 202 7.48 6.87 -3.43
CA ALA A 202 8.80 7.23 -2.91
C ALA A 202 8.71 8.27 -1.78
N GLU A 203 7.89 9.31 -1.94
CA GLU A 203 7.76 10.40 -0.96
C GLU A 203 7.04 9.98 0.32
N ARG A 204 6.22 8.94 0.23
CA ARG A 204 5.43 8.42 1.35
C ARG A 204 5.96 7.09 1.89
N PHE A 205 7.27 6.91 1.80
CA PHE A 205 7.97 5.72 2.30
C PHE A 205 7.60 5.38 3.77
N PRO A 206 7.90 4.18 4.26
CA PRO A 206 8.25 3.00 3.49
C PRO A 206 7.03 2.35 2.87
N LYS A 207 7.01 2.22 1.56
CA LYS A 207 5.94 1.55 0.83
C LYS A 207 6.47 0.45 -0.06
N GLU A 208 5.62 -0.55 -0.35
CA GLU A 208 5.98 -1.68 -1.17
C GLU A 208 4.83 -2.11 -2.07
N ILE A 209 5.15 -2.57 -3.28
CA ILE A 209 4.25 -3.33 -4.13
C ILE A 209 4.89 -4.70 -4.34
N SER A 210 4.13 -5.77 -4.11
CA SER A 210 4.62 -7.11 -4.36
C SER A 210 3.60 -8.00 -5.10
N PHE A 211 4.14 -8.99 -5.81
CA PHE A 211 3.39 -9.97 -6.57
C PHE A 211 4.02 -11.34 -6.39
N GLY A 212 3.21 -12.37 -6.17
CA GLY A 212 3.71 -13.72 -6.00
C GLY A 212 2.62 -14.79 -5.95
N PRO A 213 2.94 -15.98 -5.47
CA PRO A 213 1.99 -17.11 -5.41
C PRO A 213 0.76 -16.82 -4.55
N GLN A 214 0.87 -15.90 -3.62
CA GLN A 214 -0.22 -15.50 -2.73
C GLN A 214 -1.07 -14.34 -3.29
N GLY A 215 -0.77 -13.88 -4.51
CA GLY A 215 -1.43 -12.75 -5.15
C GLY A 215 -0.56 -11.49 -5.17
N ALA A 216 -1.22 -10.33 -5.22
CA ALA A 216 -0.58 -9.03 -5.20
C ALA A 216 -0.80 -8.32 -3.85
N ARG A 217 0.13 -7.44 -3.47
CA ARG A 217 0.03 -6.63 -2.25
C ARG A 217 0.36 -5.18 -2.54
N ALA A 218 -0.45 -4.28 -2.00
CA ALA A 218 -0.15 -2.87 -1.86
C ALA A 218 0.18 -2.60 -0.38
N VAL A 219 1.45 -2.51 -0.05
CA VAL A 219 1.92 -2.33 1.33
C VAL A 219 2.10 -0.85 1.61
N LEU A 220 1.32 -0.33 2.52
CA LEU A 220 1.23 1.10 2.84
C LEU A 220 2.23 1.54 3.89
N TRP A 221 2.74 0.58 4.64
CA TRP A 221 3.91 0.67 5.49
C TRP A 221 4.62 -0.67 5.44
N SER A 222 5.81 -0.72 4.86
CA SER A 222 6.53 -1.98 4.66
C SER A 222 7.47 -2.31 5.82
N GLY A 223 7.22 -3.45 6.43
CA GLY A 223 8.11 -4.00 7.45
C GLY A 223 9.49 -4.40 6.92
N ARG A 224 9.66 -4.58 5.59
CA ARG A 224 10.97 -4.86 4.96
C ARG A 224 11.96 -3.71 5.15
N SER A 225 11.47 -2.49 5.33
CA SER A 225 12.32 -1.32 5.60
C SER A 225 13.00 -1.37 6.97
N GLY A 226 12.57 -2.27 7.86
CA GLY A 226 12.98 -2.29 9.26
C GLY A 226 12.45 -1.13 10.11
N LYS A 227 11.60 -0.26 9.52
CA LYS A 227 11.00 0.89 10.20
C LYS A 227 9.66 0.51 10.82
N GLU A 228 9.38 1.08 11.98
CA GLU A 228 8.08 0.94 12.65
C GLU A 228 7.23 2.20 12.43
N LEU A 229 5.93 2.02 12.25
CA LEU A 229 4.96 3.12 12.27
C LEU A 229 4.66 3.44 13.73
N ASP A 230 5.55 4.21 14.30
CA ASP A 230 5.65 4.47 15.74
C ASP A 230 5.36 5.94 16.05
N PHE A 231 4.24 6.19 16.69
CA PHE A 231 3.82 7.50 17.15
C PHE A 231 3.89 7.64 18.67
N ARG A 232 4.72 6.85 19.33
CA ARG A 232 5.00 7.05 20.75
C ARG A 232 5.57 8.44 20.97
N ALA A 233 5.10 9.11 22.01
CA ALA A 233 5.58 10.44 22.38
C ALA A 233 7.10 10.52 22.46
N LYS A 234 7.70 9.51 23.09
CA LYS A 234 9.17 9.39 23.25
C LYS A 234 9.89 9.28 21.90
N THR A 235 9.36 8.49 20.95
CA THR A 235 9.95 8.31 19.62
C THR A 235 9.88 9.59 18.81
N ILE A 236 8.70 10.20 18.75
CA ILE A 236 8.50 11.47 18.02
C ILE A 236 9.39 12.59 18.60
N ALA A 237 9.45 12.71 19.93
CA ALA A 237 10.29 13.69 20.57
C ALA A 237 11.77 13.48 20.27
N LYS A 238 12.23 12.22 20.27
CA LYS A 238 13.61 11.87 19.93
C LYS A 238 13.94 12.19 18.48
N ASP A 239 13.04 11.86 17.54
CA ASP A 239 13.25 12.13 16.13
C ASP A 239 13.16 13.63 15.80
N TYR A 240 12.22 14.35 16.41
CA TYR A 240 12.14 15.79 16.31
C TYR A 240 13.40 16.48 16.84
N MET A 241 13.89 16.06 17.99
CA MET A 241 15.09 16.61 18.60
C MET A 241 16.36 16.27 17.80
N LYS A 242 16.41 15.10 17.17
CA LYS A 242 17.53 14.77 16.27
C LYS A 242 17.50 15.57 14.99
N SER A 243 16.34 15.85 14.41
CA SER A 243 16.21 16.50 13.11
C SER A 243 16.42 18.02 13.16
N TRP A 244 15.95 18.69 14.22
CA TRP A 244 15.97 20.15 14.34
C TRP A 244 16.83 20.67 15.48
N ALA A 245 16.84 19.99 16.60
CA ALA A 245 17.54 20.42 17.80
C ALA A 245 18.91 19.77 17.96
N GLY A 246 19.28 18.80 17.15
CA GLY A 246 20.65 18.29 17.06
C GLY A 246 21.66 19.38 16.74
N ILE A 247 21.20 20.52 16.21
CA ILE A 247 22.00 21.73 15.97
C ILE A 247 21.98 22.66 17.20
N ILE A 248 20.97 22.63 18.05
CA ILE A 248 20.74 23.66 19.11
C ILE A 248 20.71 23.07 20.53
N LEU A 249 20.29 21.83 20.71
CA LEU A 249 20.18 21.21 22.02
C LEU A 249 21.01 19.93 22.09
N LYS A 250 21.94 19.87 23.04
CA LYS A 250 22.63 18.63 23.42
C LYS A 250 21.61 17.49 23.58
N ASN A 251 21.93 16.30 23.07
CA ASN A 251 21.08 15.11 23.13
C ASN A 251 20.23 15.07 24.40
N PRO A 252 18.90 15.12 24.30
CA PRO A 252 18.05 15.04 25.48
C PRO A 252 18.31 13.72 26.20
N SER A 253 18.41 13.76 27.51
CA SER A 253 18.53 12.55 28.31
C SER A 253 17.22 11.74 28.20
N ASP A 254 17.29 10.42 28.38
CA ASP A 254 16.09 9.59 28.41
C ASP A 254 15.07 10.06 29.45
N LYS A 255 15.54 10.69 30.55
CA LYS A 255 14.66 11.32 31.58
C LYS A 255 13.88 12.52 31.04
N ASP A 256 14.44 13.31 30.14
CA ASP A 256 13.72 14.43 29.52
C ASP A 256 12.61 13.94 28.59
N LEU A 257 12.82 12.77 27.95
CA LEU A 257 11.85 12.14 27.06
C LEU A 257 10.73 11.41 27.82
N ASP A 258 10.98 10.94 29.05
CA ASP A 258 9.98 10.25 29.86
C ASP A 258 8.84 11.17 30.34
N ASN A 259 9.07 12.48 30.30
CA ASN A 259 8.07 13.50 30.62
C ASN A 259 7.19 13.93 29.44
N VAL A 260 7.48 13.47 28.22
CA VAL A 260 6.68 13.80 27.04
C VAL A 260 5.40 12.97 27.05
N LYS A 261 4.27 13.64 27.34
CA LYS A 261 2.94 13.04 27.39
C LYS A 261 2.13 13.44 26.16
N SER A 262 2.46 12.92 25.00
CA SER A 262 1.63 13.08 23.81
C SER A 262 1.06 11.73 23.40
N ASN A 263 -0.07 11.75 22.72
CA ASN A 263 -0.74 10.58 22.22
C ASN A 263 -1.36 10.93 20.86
N ALA A 264 -1.06 10.14 19.86
CA ALA A 264 -1.60 10.32 18.51
C ALA A 264 -2.92 9.54 18.29
N GLN A 265 -3.60 9.11 19.36
CA GLN A 265 -4.93 8.52 19.27
C GLN A 265 -5.90 9.48 18.55
N GLY A 266 -6.65 8.98 17.56
CA GLY A 266 -7.51 9.79 16.70
C GLY A 266 -6.83 10.30 15.43
N ALA A 267 -5.51 10.28 15.34
CA ALA A 267 -4.83 10.62 14.10
C ALA A 267 -5.12 9.58 13.01
N ALA A 268 -5.14 10.02 11.75
CA ALA A 268 -5.39 9.18 10.60
C ALA A 268 -4.30 9.32 9.56
N ARG A 269 -4.04 8.24 8.83
CA ARG A 269 -3.17 8.24 7.64
C ARG A 269 -3.95 7.69 6.46
N THR A 270 -3.99 8.47 5.37
CA THR A 270 -4.76 8.13 4.16
C THR A 270 -3.85 7.91 2.97
N HIS A 271 -4.17 6.89 2.18
CA HIS A 271 -3.45 6.52 0.97
C HIS A 271 -4.42 6.26 -0.17
N ASP A 272 -3.99 6.60 -1.38
CA ASP A 272 -4.63 6.17 -2.62
C ASP A 272 -3.88 4.99 -3.21
N ILE A 273 -4.66 4.01 -3.68
CA ILE A 273 -4.19 2.81 -4.35
C ILE A 273 -5.04 2.65 -5.60
N TRP A 274 -4.40 2.34 -6.71
CA TRP A 274 -5.09 2.00 -7.94
C TRP A 274 -4.85 0.53 -8.27
N PHE A 275 -5.94 -0.19 -8.45
CA PHE A 275 -5.94 -1.54 -8.98
C PHE A 275 -6.38 -1.47 -10.44
N ILE A 276 -5.49 -1.84 -11.35
CA ILE A 276 -5.63 -1.59 -12.80
C ILE A 276 -5.47 -2.92 -13.54
N PRO A 277 -6.56 -3.66 -13.75
CA PRO A 277 -6.52 -4.85 -14.58
C PRO A 277 -6.50 -4.49 -16.06
N GLN A 278 -5.82 -5.31 -16.84
CA GLN A 278 -5.80 -5.19 -18.31
C GLN A 278 -5.84 -6.55 -18.98
N ALA A 279 -6.51 -6.61 -20.12
CA ALA A 279 -6.48 -7.78 -21.00
C ALA A 279 -5.20 -7.82 -21.84
N GLY A 280 -4.73 -9.03 -22.15
CA GLY A 280 -3.50 -9.27 -22.92
C GLY A 280 -2.23 -9.16 -22.07
N GLY A 281 -1.11 -9.42 -22.70
CA GLY A 281 0.20 -9.36 -22.06
C GLY A 281 0.66 -7.94 -21.75
N TYR A 282 1.80 -7.85 -21.07
CA TYR A 282 2.41 -6.58 -20.68
C TYR A 282 2.72 -5.68 -21.90
N ARG A 283 2.31 -4.43 -21.81
CA ARG A 283 2.62 -3.36 -22.77
C ARG A 283 3.02 -2.11 -21.98
N GLU A 284 4.31 -1.83 -21.97
CA GLU A 284 4.91 -0.78 -21.13
C GLU A 284 4.22 0.57 -21.28
N GLU A 285 4.05 1.05 -22.52
CA GLU A 285 3.44 2.36 -22.79
C GLU A 285 2.00 2.47 -22.26
N VAL A 286 1.24 1.37 -22.29
CA VAL A 286 -0.12 1.33 -21.79
C VAL A 286 -0.12 1.38 -20.27
N VAL A 287 0.70 0.54 -19.62
CA VAL A 287 0.82 0.48 -18.16
C VAL A 287 1.31 1.81 -17.60
N LYS A 288 2.39 2.35 -18.18
CA LYS A 288 2.95 3.66 -17.81
C LYS A 288 1.92 4.78 -17.91
N LYS A 289 1.21 4.85 -19.02
CA LYS A 289 0.16 5.88 -19.22
C LYS A 289 -0.98 5.76 -18.22
N MET A 290 -1.40 4.53 -17.88
CA MET A 290 -2.43 4.31 -16.86
C MET A 290 -1.95 4.67 -15.47
N ALA A 291 -0.74 4.29 -15.09
CA ALA A 291 -0.14 4.64 -13.81
C ALA A 291 0.08 6.15 -13.68
N GLN A 292 0.56 6.81 -14.70
CA GLN A 292 0.71 8.27 -14.73
C GLN A 292 -0.63 9.00 -14.52
N ARG A 293 -1.73 8.49 -15.12
CA ARG A 293 -3.07 9.05 -14.88
C ARG A 293 -3.57 8.82 -13.46
N ALA A 294 -3.13 7.74 -12.83
CA ALA A 294 -3.43 7.46 -11.43
C ALA A 294 -2.71 8.45 -10.49
N SER A 295 -1.44 8.75 -10.77
CA SER A 295 -0.62 9.66 -9.97
C SER A 295 -0.93 11.13 -10.25
N ASN A 296 -1.24 11.47 -11.52
CA ASN A 296 -1.54 12.82 -11.97
C ASN A 296 -2.89 12.84 -12.72
N PRO A 297 -4.02 12.77 -12.01
CA PRO A 297 -5.31 12.80 -12.66
C PRO A 297 -5.52 14.15 -13.38
N PRO A 298 -6.07 14.14 -14.62
CA PRO A 298 -6.31 15.36 -15.36
C PRO A 298 -7.28 16.28 -14.58
N LEU A 299 -6.91 17.52 -14.43
CA LEU A 299 -7.78 18.55 -13.89
C LEU A 299 -8.76 18.99 -14.98
N LEU A 300 -10.05 18.82 -14.71
CA LEU A 300 -11.09 19.46 -15.52
C LEU A 300 -11.20 20.92 -15.01
N LEU A 301 -10.65 21.84 -15.77
CA LEU A 301 -10.92 23.27 -15.59
C LEU A 301 -12.26 23.54 -16.28
N ALA A 302 -13.23 24.05 -15.53
CA ALA A 302 -14.42 24.63 -16.13
C ALA A 302 -14.01 25.93 -16.83
N ASP A 303 -14.40 26.10 -18.11
CA ASP A 303 -14.33 27.41 -18.74
C ASP A 303 -15.22 28.37 -17.94
N THR A 304 -14.63 29.47 -17.50
CA THR A 304 -15.30 30.54 -16.76
C THR A 304 -16.12 31.43 -17.71
#